data_ea2b5e48b5bb446c1b5704f25bb31259
#
_entry.id   ea2b5e48b5bb446c1b5704f25bb31259
#
_cell.length_a   1.000
_cell.length_b   1.000
_cell.length_c   1.000
_cell.angle_alpha   90.00
_cell.angle_beta   90.00
_cell.angle_gamma   90.00
#
_symmetry.space_group_name_H-M   'P 1'
#
loop_
_entity.id
_entity.type
_entity.pdbx_description
1 polymer ?
#
loop_
_entity_poly.entity_id
_entity_poly.type
_entity_poly.pdbx_seq_one_letter_code
_entity_poly.pdbx_strand_id
1 'polypeptide(L)'
;MPFVLFIIGRARGYYMAPAYPVLFAAGAVWGERWVASLSSRRALVIRRTTWIALAIGALVDAAIVLPIAPPGSSWWRFADKARGGDFNEEIGWPELVQTIASIRDSLPVQERSRLGILAAGSGQAGAINLYGPALGLPKAICGMNSHWLRGYGDPPPETVIVVGMTRDFAQSAFESCQIAGHVSNRFGIENSTIRNTDIFVCHSLRQPWPRFWQGFQYYG
;
A
#
# COMPACT_ATOMS: atom_id res chain seq x y z
N MET A 1 -23.79 -18.51 1.22
CA MET A 1 -24.37 -17.14 1.31
C MET A 1 -23.31 -16.02 1.22
N PRO A 2 -22.17 -15.99 1.96
CA PRO A 2 -21.22 -14.85 1.86
C PRO A 2 -20.75 -14.57 0.44
N PHE A 3 -20.40 -15.62 -0.32
CA PHE A 3 -19.91 -15.51 -1.69
C PHE A 3 -20.84 -14.73 -2.63
N VAL A 4 -22.13 -15.01 -2.55
CA VAL A 4 -23.16 -14.32 -3.36
C VAL A 4 -23.24 -12.84 -3.00
N LEU A 5 -23.17 -12.51 -1.71
CA LEU A 5 -23.16 -11.11 -1.25
C LEU A 5 -21.92 -10.35 -1.74
N PHE A 6 -20.75 -11.00 -1.78
CA PHE A 6 -19.52 -10.39 -2.31
C PHE A 6 -19.60 -10.13 -3.82
N ILE A 7 -20.21 -11.06 -4.59
CA ILE A 7 -20.42 -10.87 -6.04
C ILE A 7 -21.39 -9.70 -6.27
N ILE A 8 -22.53 -9.67 -5.56
CA ILE A 8 -23.53 -8.60 -5.68
C ILE A 8 -22.94 -7.25 -5.27
N GLY A 9 -22.15 -7.22 -4.18
CA GLY A 9 -21.50 -6.01 -3.67
C GLY A 9 -20.26 -5.57 -4.48
N ARG A 10 -19.92 -6.27 -5.59
CA ARG A 10 -18.69 -5.99 -6.37
C ARG A 10 -17.44 -5.89 -5.51
N ALA A 11 -17.39 -6.66 -4.43
CA ALA A 11 -16.25 -6.65 -3.52
C ALA A 11 -15.00 -7.26 -4.19
N ARG A 12 -13.84 -6.81 -3.76
CA ARG A 12 -12.56 -7.31 -4.29
C ARG A 12 -12.37 -8.78 -3.90
N GLY A 13 -11.92 -9.62 -4.84
CA GLY A 13 -11.79 -11.07 -4.68
C GLY A 13 -10.97 -11.51 -3.45
N TYR A 14 -9.97 -10.73 -3.06
CA TYR A 14 -9.14 -11.03 -1.89
C TYR A 14 -9.85 -10.91 -0.54
N TYR A 15 -11.01 -10.26 -0.47
CA TYR A 15 -11.82 -10.25 0.77
C TYR A 15 -12.38 -11.63 1.12
N MET A 16 -12.36 -12.57 0.17
CA MET A 16 -12.72 -13.96 0.42
C MET A 16 -11.59 -14.80 1.03
N ALA A 17 -10.36 -14.26 1.09
CA ALA A 17 -9.19 -14.98 1.59
C ALA A 17 -9.37 -15.65 2.97
N PRO A 18 -10.06 -15.04 3.96
CA PRO A 18 -10.33 -15.69 5.25
C PRO A 18 -11.17 -16.97 5.15
N ALA A 19 -11.92 -17.18 4.05
CA ALA A 19 -12.71 -18.40 3.86
C ALA A 19 -11.88 -19.57 3.29
N TYR A 20 -10.74 -19.31 2.63
CA TYR A 20 -9.92 -20.34 2.01
C TYR A 20 -9.39 -21.39 2.98
N PRO A 21 -8.86 -21.06 4.17
CA PRO A 21 -8.41 -22.08 5.13
C PRO A 21 -9.50 -23.09 5.49
N VAL A 22 -10.75 -22.64 5.66
CA VAL A 22 -11.89 -23.52 5.99
C VAL A 22 -12.22 -24.42 4.80
N LEU A 23 -12.22 -23.89 3.58
CA LEU A 23 -12.48 -24.67 2.36
C LEU A 23 -11.38 -25.69 2.11
N PHE A 24 -10.11 -25.32 2.31
CA PHE A 24 -8.98 -26.24 2.17
C PHE A 24 -9.02 -27.34 3.23
N ALA A 25 -9.34 -27.01 4.49
CA ALA A 25 -9.46 -28.00 5.54
C ALA A 25 -10.58 -29.01 5.25
N ALA A 26 -11.76 -28.52 4.83
CA ALA A 26 -12.88 -29.39 4.45
C ALA A 26 -12.53 -30.26 3.24
N GLY A 27 -11.89 -29.71 2.23
CA GLY A 27 -11.42 -30.43 1.04
C GLY A 27 -10.39 -31.49 1.37
N ALA A 28 -9.44 -31.18 2.27
CA ALA A 28 -8.41 -32.11 2.72
C ALA A 28 -9.02 -33.34 3.46
N VAL A 29 -9.96 -33.09 4.38
CA VAL A 29 -10.66 -34.15 5.12
C VAL A 29 -11.46 -35.03 4.16
N TRP A 30 -12.17 -34.43 3.22
CA TRP A 30 -12.93 -35.21 2.23
C TRP A 30 -11.99 -36.00 1.32
N GLY A 31 -10.92 -35.39 0.82
CA GLY A 31 -9.91 -36.03 -0.01
C GLY A 31 -9.22 -37.19 0.68
N GLU A 32 -8.87 -37.05 1.96
CA GLU A 32 -8.26 -38.14 2.76
C GLU A 32 -9.22 -39.32 2.89
N ARG A 33 -10.50 -39.09 3.20
CA ARG A 33 -11.53 -40.13 3.29
C ARG A 33 -11.71 -40.86 1.94
N TRP A 34 -11.75 -40.09 0.86
CA TRP A 34 -11.84 -40.66 -0.48
C TRP A 34 -10.62 -41.53 -0.83
N VAL A 35 -9.41 -41.04 -0.58
CA VAL A 35 -8.18 -41.79 -0.80
C VAL A 35 -8.14 -43.07 0.05
N ALA A 36 -8.62 -43.01 1.30
CA ALA A 36 -8.69 -44.17 2.19
C ALA A 36 -9.66 -45.25 1.69
N SER A 37 -10.65 -44.93 0.87
CA SER A 37 -11.59 -45.88 0.27
C SER A 37 -11.01 -46.62 -0.96
N LEU A 38 -9.83 -46.22 -1.45
CA LEU A 38 -9.18 -46.81 -2.61
C LEU A 38 -8.31 -48.01 -2.23
N SER A 39 -7.98 -48.84 -3.23
CA SER A 39 -6.98 -49.90 -3.04
C SER A 39 -5.62 -49.32 -2.65
N SER A 40 -4.85 -50.00 -1.82
CA SER A 40 -3.58 -49.54 -1.25
C SER A 40 -2.60 -48.99 -2.32
N ARG A 41 -2.52 -49.67 -3.49
CA ARG A 41 -1.66 -49.19 -4.58
C ARG A 41 -2.13 -47.86 -5.18
N ARG A 42 -3.44 -47.69 -5.41
CA ARG A 42 -4.01 -46.43 -5.93
C ARG A 42 -3.88 -45.30 -4.91
N ALA A 43 -4.17 -45.59 -3.65
CA ALA A 43 -4.01 -44.62 -2.56
C ALA A 43 -2.57 -44.11 -2.46
N LEU A 44 -1.57 -45.01 -2.55
CA LEU A 44 -0.16 -44.62 -2.52
C LEU A 44 0.23 -43.74 -3.71
N VAL A 45 -0.21 -44.08 -4.92
CA VAL A 45 0.07 -43.30 -6.13
C VAL A 45 -0.54 -41.89 -5.98
N ILE A 46 -1.81 -41.78 -5.61
CA ILE A 46 -2.50 -40.50 -5.46
C ILE A 46 -1.82 -39.63 -4.39
N ARG A 47 -1.50 -40.17 -3.22
CA ARG A 47 -0.77 -39.42 -2.17
C ARG A 47 0.57 -38.93 -2.68
N ARG A 48 1.36 -39.74 -3.34
CA ARG A 48 2.66 -39.33 -3.89
C ARG A 48 2.51 -38.23 -4.95
N THR A 49 1.60 -38.39 -5.90
CA THR A 49 1.36 -37.39 -6.95
C THR A 49 0.84 -36.08 -6.37
N THR A 50 -0.02 -36.15 -5.35
CA THR A 50 -0.50 -34.95 -4.65
C THR A 50 0.64 -34.18 -3.97
N TRP A 51 1.51 -34.88 -3.22
CA TRP A 51 2.66 -34.24 -2.58
C TRP A 51 3.65 -33.68 -3.60
N ILE A 52 3.91 -34.38 -4.69
CA ILE A 52 4.77 -33.86 -5.78
C ILE A 52 4.14 -32.61 -6.40
N ALA A 53 2.84 -32.63 -6.70
CA ALA A 53 2.13 -31.49 -7.27
C ALA A 53 2.13 -30.29 -6.32
N LEU A 54 1.92 -30.51 -5.01
CA LEU A 54 2.01 -29.43 -4.00
C LEU A 54 3.43 -28.86 -3.90
N ALA A 55 4.46 -29.71 -3.92
CA ALA A 55 5.85 -29.25 -3.88
C ALA A 55 6.21 -28.43 -5.13
N ILE A 56 5.81 -28.88 -6.31
CA ILE A 56 6.03 -28.12 -7.56
C ILE A 56 5.25 -26.81 -7.51
N GLY A 57 3.98 -26.83 -7.10
CA GLY A 57 3.16 -25.63 -6.95
C GLY A 57 3.80 -24.62 -5.99
N ALA A 58 4.25 -25.08 -4.84
CA ALA A 58 4.93 -24.21 -3.86
C ALA A 58 6.24 -23.61 -4.41
N LEU A 59 7.02 -24.38 -5.18
CA LEU A 59 8.25 -23.87 -5.81
C LEU A 59 7.94 -22.81 -6.87
N VAL A 60 6.93 -23.04 -7.70
CA VAL A 60 6.49 -22.08 -8.72
C VAL A 60 5.96 -20.81 -8.07
N ASP A 61 5.11 -20.97 -7.05
CA ASP A 61 4.56 -19.83 -6.31
C ASP A 61 5.68 -19.03 -5.63
N ALA A 62 6.59 -19.71 -4.94
CA ALA A 62 7.75 -19.04 -4.33
C ALA A 62 8.62 -18.29 -5.36
N ALA A 63 8.83 -18.87 -6.53
CA ALA A 63 9.61 -18.22 -7.59
C ALA A 63 8.94 -16.93 -8.14
N ILE A 64 7.61 -16.89 -8.15
CA ILE A 64 6.83 -15.73 -8.63
C ILE A 64 6.61 -14.70 -7.51
N VAL A 65 6.35 -15.17 -6.28
CA VAL A 65 5.95 -14.29 -5.16
C VAL A 65 7.15 -13.67 -4.46
N LEU A 66 8.28 -14.42 -4.37
CA LEU A 66 9.47 -13.89 -3.71
C LEU A 66 10.28 -12.98 -4.63
N PRO A 67 10.84 -11.86 -4.11
CA PRO A 67 11.68 -10.95 -4.89
C PRO A 67 13.10 -11.53 -5.07
N ILE A 68 13.21 -12.67 -5.77
CA ILE A 68 14.47 -13.41 -5.94
C ILE A 68 15.40 -12.82 -7.00
N ALA A 69 14.95 -11.81 -7.73
CA ALA A 69 15.74 -11.18 -8.79
C ALA A 69 15.84 -9.67 -8.57
N PRO A 70 16.92 -9.03 -9.07
CA PRO A 70 17.09 -7.59 -8.96
C PRO A 70 15.93 -6.81 -9.63
N PRO A 71 15.53 -5.66 -9.05
CA PRO A 71 14.52 -4.79 -9.64
C PRO A 71 14.85 -4.43 -11.09
N GLY A 72 13.85 -4.48 -11.98
CA GLY A 72 13.99 -4.15 -13.40
C GLY A 72 14.59 -5.26 -14.27
N SER A 73 15.04 -6.40 -13.73
CA SER A 73 15.51 -7.56 -14.51
C SER A 73 14.36 -8.21 -15.31
N SER A 74 14.69 -9.11 -16.25
CA SER A 74 13.67 -9.82 -17.05
C SER A 74 12.76 -10.71 -16.18
N TRP A 75 13.35 -11.35 -15.15
CA TRP A 75 12.58 -12.14 -14.19
C TRP A 75 11.68 -11.26 -13.33
N TRP A 76 12.19 -10.14 -12.83
CA TRP A 76 11.39 -9.15 -12.08
C TRP A 76 10.16 -8.72 -12.88
N ARG A 77 10.34 -8.29 -14.13
CA ARG A 77 9.23 -7.86 -15.00
C ARG A 77 8.21 -8.98 -15.27
N PHE A 78 8.69 -10.21 -15.44
CA PHE A 78 7.79 -11.36 -15.60
C PHE A 78 6.98 -11.63 -14.33
N ALA A 79 7.63 -11.71 -13.19
CA ALA A 79 6.99 -11.96 -11.89
C ALA A 79 6.04 -10.81 -11.49
N ASP A 80 6.45 -9.56 -11.70
CA ASP A 80 5.63 -8.37 -11.48
C ASP A 80 4.35 -8.40 -12.32
N LYS A 81 4.48 -8.73 -13.62
CA LYS A 81 3.32 -8.89 -14.49
C LYS A 81 2.39 -10.03 -14.05
N ALA A 82 2.94 -11.15 -13.60
CA ALA A 82 2.17 -12.29 -13.10
C ALA A 82 1.39 -11.95 -11.81
N ARG A 83 1.92 -11.00 -11.00
CA ARG A 83 1.30 -10.49 -9.77
C ARG A 83 0.45 -9.22 -9.97
N GLY A 84 0.28 -8.78 -11.20
CA GLY A 84 -0.52 -7.59 -11.50
C GLY A 84 0.15 -6.25 -11.20
N GLY A 85 1.49 -6.20 -11.08
CA GLY A 85 2.27 -4.98 -10.84
C GLY A 85 2.69 -4.76 -9.40
N ASP A 86 2.44 -5.71 -8.51
CA ASP A 86 2.67 -5.57 -7.05
C ASP A 86 4.13 -5.28 -6.69
N PHE A 87 5.10 -5.85 -7.41
CA PHE A 87 6.52 -5.62 -7.11
C PHE A 87 6.96 -4.19 -7.36
N ASN A 88 6.45 -3.57 -8.41
CA ASN A 88 6.73 -2.18 -8.70
C ASN A 88 6.14 -1.25 -7.63
N GLU A 89 4.99 -1.61 -7.07
CA GLU A 89 4.36 -0.86 -5.97
C GLU A 89 5.14 -0.91 -4.65
N GLU A 90 6.09 -1.83 -4.50
CA GLU A 90 6.97 -1.90 -3.32
C GLU A 90 8.17 -0.94 -3.40
N ILE A 91 8.46 -0.38 -4.58
CA ILE A 91 9.67 0.42 -4.85
C ILE A 91 9.40 1.92 -4.63
N GLY A 92 10.39 2.62 -4.04
CA GLY A 92 10.41 4.08 -3.97
C GLY A 92 9.86 4.68 -2.66
N TRP A 93 9.36 3.88 -1.74
CA TRP A 93 8.83 4.38 -0.46
C TRP A 93 9.87 5.04 0.44
N PRO A 94 11.08 4.49 0.63
CA PRO A 94 12.15 5.16 1.37
C PRO A 94 12.57 6.48 0.72
N GLU A 95 12.70 6.50 -0.62
CA GLU A 95 13.08 7.70 -1.37
C GLU A 95 12.02 8.80 -1.27
N LEU A 96 10.73 8.45 -1.28
CA LEU A 96 9.63 9.39 -1.00
C LEU A 96 9.84 10.07 0.36
N VAL A 97 10.08 9.29 1.40
CA VAL A 97 10.21 9.82 2.77
C VAL A 97 11.49 10.64 2.94
N GLN A 98 12.59 10.24 2.29
CA GLN A 98 13.83 11.04 2.24
C GLN A 98 13.62 12.37 1.53
N THR A 99 12.86 12.40 0.42
CA THR A 99 12.52 13.63 -0.28
C THR A 99 11.69 14.55 0.61
N ILE A 100 10.70 14.03 1.32
CA ILE A 100 9.90 14.80 2.30
C ILE A 100 10.80 15.37 3.40
N ALA A 101 11.74 14.59 3.92
CA ALA A 101 12.67 15.04 4.95
C ALA A 101 13.57 16.17 4.44
N SER A 102 14.09 16.06 3.22
CA SER A 102 14.89 17.10 2.58
C SER A 102 14.11 18.40 2.37
N ILE A 103 12.83 18.28 1.98
CA ILE A 103 11.92 19.44 1.85
C ILE A 103 11.74 20.11 3.21
N ARG A 104 11.42 19.33 4.27
CA ARG A 104 11.30 19.87 5.62
C ARG A 104 12.58 20.60 6.04
N ASP A 105 13.74 20.04 5.76
CA ASP A 105 15.03 20.61 6.16
C ASP A 105 15.36 21.92 5.40
N SER A 106 14.77 22.12 4.24
CA SER A 106 14.87 23.37 3.49
C SER A 106 13.94 24.49 3.99
N LEU A 107 12.92 24.16 4.81
CA LEU A 107 12.01 25.14 5.37
C LEU A 107 12.66 25.98 6.47
N PRO A 108 12.20 27.22 6.68
CA PRO A 108 12.57 28.02 7.84
C PRO A 108 12.27 27.30 9.16
N VAL A 109 13.11 27.53 10.18
CA VAL A 109 12.96 26.85 11.50
C VAL A 109 11.58 27.07 12.10
N GLN A 110 11.02 28.27 11.92
CA GLN A 110 9.70 28.64 12.42
C GLN A 110 8.60 27.76 11.82
N GLU A 111 8.70 27.46 10.54
CA GLU A 111 7.71 26.64 9.83
C GLU A 111 7.79 25.16 10.21
N ARG A 112 8.98 24.68 10.59
CA ARG A 112 9.17 23.27 11.01
C ARG A 112 8.46 22.93 12.31
N SER A 113 8.29 23.90 13.19
CA SER A 113 7.70 23.69 14.53
C SER A 113 6.22 23.30 14.48
N ARG A 114 5.50 23.73 13.43
CA ARG A 114 4.08 23.44 13.20
C ARG A 114 3.83 22.84 11.82
N LEU A 115 4.75 21.96 11.42
CA LEU A 115 4.67 21.25 10.16
C LEU A 115 3.72 20.06 10.25
N GLY A 116 2.82 19.93 9.26
CA GLY A 116 2.04 18.72 8.99
C GLY A 116 2.45 18.08 7.67
N ILE A 117 2.19 16.77 7.53
CA ILE A 117 2.38 16.06 6.26
C ILE A 117 1.04 15.43 5.88
N LEU A 118 0.39 15.98 4.85
CA LEU A 118 -0.91 15.52 4.35
C LEU A 118 -0.69 14.52 3.22
N ALA A 119 -1.06 13.27 3.45
CA ALA A 119 -0.89 12.17 2.52
C ALA A 119 -2.21 11.79 1.84
N ALA A 120 -2.17 11.56 0.53
CA ALA A 120 -3.32 11.18 -0.28
C ALA A 120 -3.86 9.79 0.06
N GLY A 121 -3.03 8.84 0.46
CA GLY A 121 -3.47 7.47 0.66
C GLY A 121 -2.77 6.76 1.79
N SER A 122 -3.28 5.58 2.13
CA SER A 122 -2.72 4.74 3.19
C SER A 122 -1.28 4.30 2.90
N GLY A 123 -0.89 4.13 1.63
CA GLY A 123 0.47 3.78 1.24
C GLY A 123 1.48 4.87 1.61
N GLN A 124 1.23 6.12 1.18
CA GLN A 124 2.08 7.27 1.53
C GLN A 124 2.11 7.49 3.05
N ALA A 125 0.93 7.47 3.69
CA ALA A 125 0.84 7.63 5.15
C ALA A 125 1.58 6.51 5.90
N GLY A 126 1.49 5.27 5.42
CA GLY A 126 2.22 4.12 5.94
C GLY A 126 3.73 4.28 5.84
N ALA A 127 4.22 4.67 4.66
CA ALA A 127 5.65 4.91 4.43
C ALA A 127 6.19 6.02 5.33
N ILE A 128 5.48 7.16 5.41
CA ILE A 128 5.88 8.29 6.26
C ILE A 128 5.91 7.86 7.73
N ASN A 129 4.91 7.12 8.19
CA ASN A 129 4.85 6.66 9.59
C ASN A 129 5.89 5.58 9.92
N LEU A 130 6.34 4.79 8.93
CA LEU A 130 7.35 3.75 9.10
C LEU A 130 8.77 4.31 9.08
N TYR A 131 9.11 5.06 8.04
CA TYR A 131 10.48 5.56 7.80
C TYR A 131 10.73 6.96 8.38
N GLY A 132 9.67 7.77 8.51
CA GLY A 132 9.76 9.16 8.91
C GLY A 132 10.32 9.41 10.32
N PRO A 133 10.00 8.61 11.34
CA PRO A 133 10.53 8.82 12.69
C PRO A 133 12.05 8.84 12.78
N ALA A 134 12.72 7.98 12.02
CA ALA A 134 14.19 7.95 11.93
C ALA A 134 14.79 9.24 11.30
N LEU A 135 13.98 9.97 10.54
CA LEU A 135 14.35 11.24 9.90
C LEU A 135 13.77 12.45 10.63
N GLY A 136 13.11 12.27 11.78
CA GLY A 136 12.50 13.34 12.56
C GLY A 136 11.25 13.95 11.94
N LEU A 137 10.54 13.23 11.08
CA LEU A 137 9.28 13.68 10.49
C LEU A 137 8.10 13.46 11.44
N PRO A 138 7.09 14.36 11.44
CA PRO A 138 5.85 14.14 12.13
C PRO A 138 5.05 12.99 11.49
N LYS A 139 4.07 12.46 12.23
CA LYS A 139 3.13 11.46 11.69
C LYS A 139 2.32 12.05 10.53
N ALA A 140 2.04 11.20 9.54
CA ALA A 140 1.21 11.58 8.41
C ALA A 140 -0.24 11.83 8.82
N ILE A 141 -0.81 12.90 8.28
CA ILE A 141 -2.24 13.22 8.29
C ILE A 141 -2.84 12.58 7.04
N CYS A 142 -3.85 11.72 7.20
CA CYS A 142 -4.46 11.03 6.06
C CYS A 142 -5.95 10.77 6.33
N GLY A 143 -6.80 11.14 5.38
CA GLY A 143 -8.25 10.96 5.48
C GLY A 143 -8.74 9.55 5.13
N MET A 144 -7.85 8.67 4.68
CA MET A 144 -8.23 7.36 4.16
C MET A 144 -8.51 6.35 5.27
N ASN A 145 -9.69 5.73 5.24
CA ASN A 145 -10.09 4.63 6.13
C ASN A 145 -9.87 4.99 7.63
N SER A 146 -9.27 4.08 8.40
CA SER A 146 -8.98 4.27 9.83
C SER A 146 -7.91 5.32 10.13
N HIS A 147 -7.13 5.78 9.13
CA HIS A 147 -6.21 6.88 9.34
C HIS A 147 -6.93 8.17 9.73
N TRP A 148 -8.13 8.41 9.19
CA TRP A 148 -8.95 9.57 9.54
C TRP A 148 -9.22 9.68 11.04
N LEU A 149 -9.38 8.58 11.75
CA LEU A 149 -9.62 8.56 13.21
C LEU A 149 -8.45 9.13 14.02
N ARG A 150 -7.26 9.28 13.43
CA ARG A 150 -6.07 9.84 14.11
C ARG A 150 -6.07 11.37 14.16
N GLY A 151 -6.96 12.00 13.39
CA GLY A 151 -7.05 13.46 13.31
C GLY A 151 -5.90 14.10 12.52
N TYR A 152 -5.80 15.40 12.64
CA TYR A 152 -4.84 16.27 11.94
C TYR A 152 -3.80 16.90 12.87
N GLY A 153 -3.81 16.55 14.17
CA GLY A 153 -2.92 17.09 15.19
C GLY A 153 -3.55 18.20 16.03
N ASP A 154 -3.00 18.38 17.23
CA ASP A 154 -3.35 19.45 18.16
C ASP A 154 -2.06 19.99 18.81
N PRO A 155 -1.68 21.23 18.52
CA PRO A 155 -2.33 22.20 17.64
C PRO A 155 -2.28 21.81 16.16
N PRO A 156 -3.23 22.29 15.34
CA PRO A 156 -3.24 22.01 13.91
C PRO A 156 -2.02 22.60 13.19
N PRO A 157 -1.52 21.99 12.11
CA PRO A 157 -0.35 22.47 11.40
C PRO A 157 -0.64 23.79 10.66
N GLU A 158 0.38 24.64 10.55
CA GLU A 158 0.34 25.90 9.80
C GLU A 158 0.97 25.74 8.41
N THR A 159 2.09 25.02 8.34
CA THR A 159 2.74 24.62 7.09
C THR A 159 2.45 23.16 6.82
N VAL A 160 2.07 22.82 5.61
CA VAL A 160 1.67 21.47 5.24
C VAL A 160 2.45 21.00 4.01
N ILE A 161 3.21 19.91 4.16
CA ILE A 161 3.74 19.19 3.01
C ILE A 161 2.64 18.25 2.50
N VAL A 162 2.20 18.46 1.25
CA VAL A 162 1.12 17.71 0.62
C VAL A 162 1.71 16.69 -0.35
N VAL A 163 1.34 15.42 -0.19
CA VAL A 163 1.92 14.28 -0.91
C VAL A 163 0.85 13.42 -1.55
N GLY A 164 1.01 13.11 -2.84
CA GLY A 164 0.09 12.23 -3.57
C GLY A 164 -1.22 12.89 -3.99
N MET A 165 -1.40 14.17 -3.76
CA MET A 165 -2.55 14.94 -4.20
C MET A 165 -2.28 15.64 -5.53
N THR A 166 -3.33 15.94 -6.27
CA THR A 166 -3.24 16.74 -7.49
C THR A 166 -2.95 18.20 -7.17
N ARG A 167 -2.39 18.91 -8.15
CA ARG A 167 -2.19 20.37 -8.07
C ARG A 167 -3.50 21.11 -7.82
N ASP A 168 -4.56 20.70 -8.50
CA ASP A 168 -5.89 21.31 -8.37
C ASP A 168 -6.42 21.15 -6.94
N PHE A 169 -6.23 19.99 -6.34
CA PHE A 169 -6.57 19.79 -4.93
C PHE A 169 -5.78 20.74 -4.04
N ALA A 170 -4.45 20.79 -4.18
CA ALA A 170 -3.60 21.64 -3.36
C ALA A 170 -4.02 23.11 -3.45
N GLN A 171 -4.23 23.63 -4.67
CA GLN A 171 -4.66 25.03 -4.90
C GLN A 171 -6.08 25.31 -4.41
N SER A 172 -6.97 24.33 -4.44
CA SER A 172 -8.34 24.51 -3.95
C SER A 172 -8.44 24.48 -2.43
N ALA A 173 -7.59 23.69 -1.77
CA ALA A 173 -7.60 23.52 -0.32
C ALA A 173 -6.82 24.62 0.42
N PHE A 174 -5.73 25.10 -0.17
CA PHE A 174 -4.80 26.05 0.47
C PHE A 174 -4.74 27.38 -0.30
N GLU A 175 -4.36 28.46 0.40
CA GLU A 175 -4.20 29.78 -0.22
C GLU A 175 -2.94 29.87 -1.07
N SER A 176 -1.86 29.25 -0.61
CA SER A 176 -0.61 29.19 -1.36
C SER A 176 -0.01 27.79 -1.31
N CYS A 177 0.43 27.31 -2.47
CA CYS A 177 1.15 26.05 -2.61
C CYS A 177 2.26 26.19 -3.65
N GLN A 178 3.42 25.66 -3.33
CA GLN A 178 4.57 25.60 -4.23
C GLN A 178 5.01 24.15 -4.40
N ILE A 179 5.43 23.78 -5.62
CA ILE A 179 6.10 22.50 -5.84
C ILE A 179 7.46 22.58 -5.16
N ALA A 180 7.70 21.66 -4.24
CA ALA A 180 8.95 21.58 -3.48
C ALA A 180 9.82 20.41 -3.90
N GLY A 181 9.25 19.41 -4.60
CA GLY A 181 9.99 18.25 -5.08
C GLY A 181 9.15 17.27 -5.87
N HIS A 182 9.84 16.28 -6.41
CA HIS A 182 9.25 15.14 -7.10
C HIS A 182 9.81 13.86 -6.51
N VAL A 183 9.01 12.80 -6.54
CA VAL A 183 9.47 11.48 -6.12
C VAL A 183 10.16 10.79 -7.28
N SER A 184 11.37 10.31 -7.03
CA SER A 184 12.10 9.42 -7.92
C SER A 184 12.74 8.30 -7.10
N ASN A 185 13.04 7.18 -7.72
CA ASN A 185 13.78 6.10 -7.09
C ASN A 185 15.00 5.70 -7.93
N ARG A 186 16.00 5.14 -7.26
CA ARG A 186 17.29 4.76 -7.87
C ARG A 186 17.19 3.70 -8.97
N PHE A 187 16.09 2.99 -9.06
CA PHE A 187 15.89 1.92 -10.04
C PHE A 187 15.17 2.41 -11.30
N GLY A 188 14.63 3.63 -11.31
CA GLY A 188 13.80 4.15 -12.39
C GLY A 188 12.51 3.35 -12.62
N ILE A 189 12.04 2.61 -11.60
CA ILE A 189 10.83 1.80 -11.66
C ILE A 189 9.63 2.67 -11.27
N GLU A 190 8.60 2.61 -12.08
CA GLU A 190 7.36 3.31 -11.79
C GLU A 190 6.51 2.53 -10.78
N ASN A 191 6.29 3.13 -9.63
CA ASN A 191 5.25 2.74 -8.68
C ASN A 191 4.02 3.63 -8.95
N SER A 192 2.87 3.05 -9.24
CA SER A 192 1.68 3.79 -9.68
C SER A 192 1.17 4.76 -8.62
N THR A 193 1.37 4.43 -7.35
CA THR A 193 0.93 5.23 -6.20
C THR A 193 1.75 6.51 -5.99
N ILE A 194 3.03 6.50 -6.42
CA ILE A 194 3.95 7.63 -6.23
C ILE A 194 4.54 8.16 -7.54
N ARG A 195 4.10 7.62 -8.69
CA ARG A 195 4.56 8.03 -10.02
C ARG A 195 4.17 9.48 -10.30
N ASN A 196 5.15 10.27 -10.77
CA ASN A 196 4.97 11.67 -11.14
C ASN A 196 4.27 12.51 -10.05
N THR A 197 4.45 12.13 -8.79
CA THR A 197 3.85 12.84 -7.68
C THR A 197 4.67 14.09 -7.36
N ASP A 198 4.08 15.25 -7.62
CA ASP A 198 4.56 16.51 -7.07
C ASP A 198 4.38 16.49 -5.55
N ILE A 199 5.38 16.97 -4.85
CA ILE A 199 5.27 17.26 -3.42
C ILE A 199 5.16 18.77 -3.30
N PHE A 200 4.11 19.22 -2.62
CA PHE A 200 3.85 20.63 -2.43
C PHE A 200 4.16 21.04 -0.99
N VAL A 201 4.64 22.27 -0.83
CA VAL A 201 4.60 23.00 0.44
C VAL A 201 3.48 24.00 0.36
N CYS A 202 2.51 23.89 1.27
CA CYS A 202 1.30 24.69 1.28
C CYS A 202 1.13 25.42 2.61
N HIS A 203 0.51 26.60 2.54
CA HIS A 203 0.21 27.45 3.70
C HIS A 203 -1.24 27.89 3.66
N SER A 204 -1.77 28.23 4.84
CA SER A 204 -3.11 28.81 5.01
C SER A 204 -4.21 27.97 4.40
N LEU A 205 -4.63 26.93 5.12
CA LEU A 205 -5.81 26.17 4.72
C LEU A 205 -7.01 27.12 4.59
N ARG A 206 -7.72 27.10 3.45
CA ARG A 206 -8.82 28.06 3.12
C ARG A 206 -10.02 27.94 4.05
N GLN A 207 -10.13 26.86 4.76
CA GLN A 207 -11.20 26.62 5.75
C GLN A 207 -10.59 26.10 7.05
N PRO A 208 -11.24 26.31 8.21
CA PRO A 208 -10.74 25.78 9.48
C PRO A 208 -10.54 24.28 9.43
N TRP A 209 -9.45 23.76 10.04
CA TRP A 209 -9.10 22.34 10.08
C TRP A 209 -10.25 21.42 10.47
N PRO A 210 -11.10 21.72 11.49
CA PRO A 210 -12.22 20.84 11.84
C PRO A 210 -13.21 20.66 10.68
N ARG A 211 -13.50 21.72 9.93
CA ARG A 211 -14.41 21.67 8.79
C ARG A 211 -13.80 20.93 7.60
N PHE A 212 -12.53 21.23 7.29
CA PHE A 212 -11.78 20.49 6.26
C PHE A 212 -11.76 19.01 6.56
N TRP A 213 -11.42 18.63 7.81
CA TRP A 213 -11.27 17.25 8.23
C TRP A 213 -12.56 16.44 8.13
N GLN A 214 -13.70 17.03 8.49
CA GLN A 214 -15.00 16.38 8.33
C GLN A 214 -15.30 15.96 6.88
N GLY A 215 -14.93 16.81 5.92
CA GLY A 215 -15.11 16.55 4.49
C GLY A 215 -13.99 15.72 3.84
N PHE A 216 -12.92 15.43 4.59
CA PHE A 216 -11.71 14.78 4.06
C PHE A 216 -11.67 13.26 4.33
N GLN A 217 -12.72 12.68 4.89
CA GLN A 217 -12.84 11.24 5.06
C GLN A 217 -13.19 10.56 3.73
N TYR A 218 -12.45 9.51 3.38
CA TYR A 218 -12.76 8.68 2.21
C TYR A 218 -12.33 7.23 2.41
N TYR A 219 -12.90 6.36 1.58
CA TYR A 219 -12.68 4.93 1.61
C TYR A 219 -12.02 4.50 0.29
N GLY A 220 -10.92 3.73 0.37
CA GLY A 220 -10.16 3.24 -0.76
C GLY A 220 -10.57 1.84 -1.23
#